data_5bc28e28472c3da6d3a10fe00b80bcaa
#
_entry.id   5bc28e28472c3da6d3a10fe00b80bcaa
#
_cell.length_a   1.000
_cell.length_b   1.000
_cell.length_c   1.000
_cell.angle_alpha   90.00
_cell.angle_beta   90.00
_cell.angle_gamma   90.00
#
_symmetry.space_group_name_H-M   'P 1'
#
loop_
_entity.id
_entity.type
_entity.pdbx_description
1 polymer ?
#
loop_
_entity_poly.entity_id
_entity_poly.type
_entity_poly.pdbx_seq_one_letter_code
_entity_poly.pdbx_strand_id
1 'polypeptide(L)'
;HDDELTPDALFRCVKALNEDPELKVLYSDEDKMSMDGHKFFQPHFKPDFNIDLLCTVNYICHLFVVKKEIVDQIGMLKKEFDGAQDYDFVFRCVEAAGREQIHHIPRILYHWRCHEDSTAENPESKMYAFDAGARAIKAHYDRIGVPVEIEKGEYLGLYRTKFLWEEKPLISIIIP
;
A
#
# COMPACT_ATOMS: atom_id res chain seq x y z
N HIS A 1 2.66 -0.48 -17.13
CA HIS A 1 2.54 0.25 -18.41
C HIS A 1 1.52 -0.37 -19.37
N ASP A 2 0.89 -1.44 -18.99
CA ASP A 2 -0.22 -2.10 -19.67
C ASP A 2 -1.55 -1.96 -18.92
N ASP A 3 -1.51 -1.38 -17.73
CA ASP A 3 -2.66 -1.01 -16.93
C ASP A 3 -3.35 0.25 -17.46
N GLU A 4 -4.56 0.52 -17.03
CA GLU A 4 -5.34 1.68 -17.48
C GLU A 4 -5.87 2.50 -16.30
N LEU A 5 -5.94 3.82 -16.50
CA LEU A 5 -6.68 4.73 -15.63
C LEU A 5 -8.09 4.93 -16.17
N THR A 6 -9.06 5.13 -15.27
CA THR A 6 -10.38 5.59 -15.72
C THR A 6 -10.28 6.99 -16.35
N PRO A 7 -11.15 7.34 -17.31
CA PRO A 7 -11.09 8.64 -18.00
C PRO A 7 -11.16 9.85 -17.06
N ASP A 8 -11.75 9.71 -15.88
CA ASP A 8 -11.91 10.78 -14.89
C ASP A 8 -10.90 10.71 -13.74
N ALA A 9 -9.92 9.78 -13.76
CA ALA A 9 -8.98 9.56 -12.65
C ALA A 9 -8.24 10.85 -12.28
N LEU A 10 -7.61 11.52 -13.24
CA LEU A 10 -6.88 12.77 -12.97
C LEU A 10 -7.81 13.90 -12.50
N PHE A 11 -9.03 13.99 -13.07
CA PHE A 11 -10.01 14.96 -12.61
C PHE A 11 -10.37 14.74 -11.13
N ARG A 12 -10.55 13.48 -10.70
CA ARG A 12 -10.86 13.15 -9.30
C ARG A 12 -9.72 13.52 -8.36
N CYS A 13 -8.48 13.24 -8.74
CA CYS A 13 -7.31 13.64 -7.97
C CYS A 13 -7.21 15.16 -7.83
N VAL A 14 -7.35 15.91 -8.94
CA VAL A 14 -7.30 17.38 -8.91
C VAL A 14 -8.46 17.97 -8.10
N LYS A 15 -9.66 17.38 -8.21
CA LYS A 15 -10.82 17.79 -7.42
C LYS A 15 -10.53 17.65 -5.92
N ALA A 16 -10.02 16.49 -5.46
CA ALA A 16 -9.68 16.28 -4.06
C ALA A 16 -8.65 17.31 -3.56
N LEU A 17 -7.60 17.57 -4.35
CA LEU A 17 -6.57 18.57 -4.00
C LEU A 17 -7.10 20.02 -3.99
N ASN A 18 -8.13 20.34 -4.77
CA ASN A 18 -8.77 21.65 -4.75
C ASN A 18 -9.70 21.82 -3.54
N GLU A 19 -10.32 20.72 -3.09
CA GLU A 19 -11.17 20.69 -1.89
C GLU A 19 -10.34 20.76 -0.62
N ASP A 20 -9.15 20.14 -0.60
CA ASP A 20 -8.18 20.22 0.48
C ASP A 20 -6.74 20.32 -0.06
N PRO A 21 -6.19 21.53 -0.18
CA PRO A 21 -4.82 21.76 -0.68
C PRO A 21 -3.70 21.22 0.22
N GLU A 22 -4.00 20.90 1.48
CA GLU A 22 -3.01 20.35 2.41
C GLU A 22 -2.74 18.85 2.17
N LEU A 23 -3.59 18.16 1.41
CA LEU A 23 -3.38 16.76 1.07
C LEU A 23 -2.06 16.56 0.33
N LYS A 24 -1.34 15.52 0.71
CA LYS A 24 -0.03 15.15 0.15
C LYS A 24 -0.01 13.79 -0.52
N VAL A 25 -0.89 12.91 -0.08
CA VAL A 25 -1.03 11.55 -0.61
C VAL A 25 -2.48 11.27 -0.92
N LEU A 26 -2.75 10.75 -2.12
CA LEU A 26 -4.07 10.24 -2.50
C LEU A 26 -3.93 8.77 -2.94
N TYR A 27 -4.94 7.97 -2.69
CA TYR A 27 -5.08 6.65 -3.28
C TYR A 27 -6.54 6.36 -3.61
N SER A 28 -6.78 5.41 -4.48
CA SER A 28 -8.13 5.07 -4.92
C SER A 28 -8.39 3.57 -4.81
N ASP A 29 -9.64 3.19 -5.02
CA ASP A 29 -10.01 1.82 -5.32
C ASP A 29 -9.48 1.40 -6.68
N GLU A 30 -9.42 0.09 -6.90
CA GLU A 30 -8.99 -0.53 -8.15
C GLU A 30 -9.84 -1.74 -8.50
N ASP A 31 -9.75 -2.21 -9.72
CA ASP A 31 -10.23 -3.52 -10.12
C ASP A 31 -9.24 -4.21 -11.06
N LYS A 32 -9.58 -5.39 -11.49
CA LYS A 32 -8.81 -6.12 -12.50
C LYS A 32 -9.48 -6.03 -13.85
N MET A 33 -8.67 -6.03 -14.90
CA MET A 33 -9.10 -5.98 -16.28
C MET A 33 -8.50 -7.15 -17.07
N SER A 34 -9.30 -7.73 -17.97
CA SER A 34 -8.82 -8.76 -18.89
C SER A 34 -7.80 -8.20 -19.88
N MET A 35 -6.99 -9.09 -20.49
CA MET A 35 -5.96 -8.73 -21.46
C MET A 35 -6.49 -7.88 -22.63
N ASP A 36 -7.69 -8.20 -23.12
CA ASP A 36 -8.34 -7.47 -24.21
C ASP A 36 -8.99 -6.14 -23.80
N GLY A 37 -8.99 -5.81 -22.50
CA GLY A 37 -9.56 -4.57 -21.95
C GLY A 37 -11.09 -4.53 -21.89
N HIS A 38 -11.78 -5.65 -22.16
CA HIS A 38 -13.24 -5.67 -22.26
C HIS A 38 -13.98 -6.14 -21.01
N LYS A 39 -13.27 -6.77 -20.08
CA LYS A 39 -13.85 -7.33 -18.86
C LYS A 39 -13.21 -6.77 -17.62
N PHE A 40 -14.02 -6.22 -16.71
CA PHE A 40 -13.60 -5.77 -15.39
C PHE A 40 -14.12 -6.72 -14.33
N PHE A 41 -13.28 -7.07 -13.34
CA PHE A 41 -13.62 -8.07 -12.32
C PHE A 41 -12.80 -7.87 -11.05
N GLN A 42 -13.19 -8.52 -9.95
CA GLN A 42 -12.55 -8.47 -8.65
C GLN A 42 -12.26 -7.04 -8.18
N PRO A 43 -13.29 -6.16 -8.01
CA PRO A 43 -13.07 -4.84 -7.48
C PRO A 43 -12.50 -4.91 -6.06
N HIS A 44 -11.53 -4.07 -5.76
CA HIS A 44 -10.93 -3.89 -4.46
C HIS A 44 -11.33 -2.52 -3.91
N PHE A 45 -12.36 -2.51 -3.07
CA PHE A 45 -12.79 -1.33 -2.33
C PHE A 45 -11.97 -1.20 -1.06
N LYS A 46 -11.28 -0.09 -0.92
CA LYS A 46 -10.31 0.15 0.14
C LYS A 46 -10.92 0.97 1.27
N PRO A 47 -10.49 0.78 2.52
CA PRO A 47 -10.88 1.67 3.62
C PRO A 47 -10.12 3.00 3.53
N ASP A 48 -10.55 3.98 4.33
CA ASP A 48 -9.73 5.14 4.67
C ASP A 48 -8.40 4.72 5.28
N PHE A 49 -7.41 5.63 5.27
CA PHE A 49 -6.04 5.30 5.64
C PHE A 49 -5.95 4.63 7.01
N ASN A 50 -5.38 3.44 7.00
CA ASN A 50 -5.15 2.61 8.18
C ASN A 50 -3.73 2.03 8.14
N ILE A 51 -2.85 2.52 9.02
CA ILE A 51 -1.45 2.09 9.08
C ILE A 51 -1.33 0.62 9.52
N ASP A 52 -2.18 0.12 10.42
CA ASP A 52 -2.13 -1.26 10.87
C ASP A 52 -2.48 -2.22 9.74
N LEU A 53 -3.47 -1.86 8.91
CA LEU A 53 -3.78 -2.62 7.70
C LEU A 53 -2.63 -2.56 6.69
N LEU A 54 -2.01 -1.37 6.52
CA LEU A 54 -0.84 -1.23 5.65
C LEU A 54 0.34 -2.10 6.14
N CYS A 55 0.53 -2.26 7.45
CA CYS A 55 1.53 -3.17 8.01
C CYS A 55 1.16 -4.66 7.85
N THR A 56 -0.03 -4.97 7.36
CA THR A 56 -0.49 -6.35 7.13
C THR A 56 -0.49 -6.71 5.65
N VAL A 57 -0.83 -5.77 4.79
CA VAL A 57 -0.92 -5.96 3.35
C VAL A 57 -0.74 -4.62 2.62
N ASN A 58 -0.08 -4.65 1.46
CA ASN A 58 0.00 -3.47 0.59
C ASN A 58 -1.35 -3.23 -0.10
N TYR A 59 -2.30 -2.60 0.60
CA TYR A 59 -3.64 -2.36 0.07
C TYR A 59 -3.77 -1.04 -0.72
N ILE A 60 -2.80 -0.14 -0.61
CA ILE A 60 -2.88 1.22 -1.19
C ILE A 60 -2.67 1.22 -2.71
N CYS A 61 -1.68 0.49 -3.21
CA CYS A 61 -1.43 0.40 -4.65
C CYS A 61 -2.42 -0.56 -5.33
N HIS A 62 -3.18 -0.12 -6.36
CA HIS A 62 -3.12 1.13 -7.11
C HIS A 62 -4.46 1.88 -6.99
N LEU A 63 -4.74 3.10 -7.36
CA LEU A 63 -3.85 4.15 -7.80
C LEU A 63 -3.20 4.80 -6.57
N PHE A 64 -1.96 5.27 -6.71
CA PHE A 64 -1.24 6.01 -5.68
C PHE A 64 -0.69 7.30 -6.26
N VAL A 65 -1.02 8.42 -5.65
CA VAL A 65 -0.60 9.76 -6.06
C VAL A 65 0.03 10.47 -4.88
N VAL A 66 1.17 11.10 -5.10
CA VAL A 66 1.93 11.79 -4.03
C VAL A 66 2.46 13.13 -4.53
N LYS A 67 2.43 14.15 -3.67
CA LYS A 67 3.07 15.45 -3.95
C LYS A 67 4.56 15.26 -4.22
N LYS A 68 5.07 15.93 -5.25
CA LYS A 68 6.49 15.84 -5.64
C LYS A 68 7.44 16.22 -4.50
N GLU A 69 7.08 17.18 -3.66
CA GLU A 69 7.88 17.59 -2.51
C GLU A 69 8.18 16.44 -1.53
N ILE A 70 7.22 15.50 -1.33
CA ILE A 70 7.44 14.30 -0.54
C ILE A 70 8.50 13.42 -1.20
N VAL A 71 8.38 13.21 -2.51
CA VAL A 71 9.36 12.40 -3.27
C VAL A 71 10.76 13.02 -3.21
N ASP A 72 10.84 14.34 -3.34
CA ASP A 72 12.12 15.07 -3.23
C ASP A 72 12.75 14.93 -1.83
N GLN A 73 11.92 14.84 -0.79
CA GLN A 73 12.36 14.66 0.60
C GLN A 73 12.83 13.23 0.89
N ILE A 74 12.07 12.21 0.46
CA ILE A 74 12.31 10.82 0.86
C ILE A 74 13.15 10.03 -0.16
N GLY A 75 13.33 10.56 -1.37
CA GLY A 75 13.98 9.90 -2.49
C GLY A 75 13.07 8.90 -3.22
N MET A 76 13.59 8.32 -4.29
CA MET A 76 12.90 7.40 -5.19
C MET A 76 12.81 5.97 -4.63
N LEU A 77 12.36 5.05 -5.48
CA LEU A 77 12.33 3.61 -5.20
C LEU A 77 13.73 3.09 -4.87
N LYS A 78 13.81 2.16 -3.92
CA LYS A 78 15.08 1.60 -3.45
C LYS A 78 15.26 0.17 -3.92
N LYS A 79 16.40 -0.13 -4.52
CA LYS A 79 16.74 -1.44 -5.06
C LYS A 79 16.73 -2.57 -4.01
N GLU A 80 17.04 -2.24 -2.76
CA GLU A 80 17.03 -3.21 -1.65
C GLU A 80 15.66 -3.84 -1.38
N PHE A 81 14.59 -3.22 -1.92
CA PHE A 81 13.21 -3.71 -1.83
C PHE A 81 12.68 -4.23 -3.17
N ASP A 82 13.55 -4.59 -4.13
CA ASP A 82 13.11 -5.15 -5.41
C ASP A 82 12.09 -6.27 -5.21
N GLY A 83 10.95 -6.16 -5.93
CA GLY A 83 9.76 -7.01 -5.79
C GLY A 83 8.67 -6.45 -4.88
N ALA A 84 9.00 -5.49 -3.97
CA ALA A 84 8.07 -4.75 -3.13
C ALA A 84 8.56 -3.31 -2.91
N GLN A 85 9.24 -2.73 -3.91
CA GLN A 85 9.79 -1.37 -3.85
C GLN A 85 8.71 -0.30 -3.72
N ASP A 86 7.54 -0.55 -4.26
CA ASP A 86 6.34 0.28 -4.11
C ASP A 86 5.86 0.30 -2.65
N TYR A 87 5.91 -0.84 -1.97
CA TYR A 87 5.47 -0.96 -0.58
C TYR A 87 6.35 -0.15 0.37
N ASP A 88 7.69 -0.24 0.26
CA ASP A 88 8.61 0.65 1.00
C ASP A 88 8.38 2.12 0.65
N PHE A 89 8.16 2.42 -0.64
CA PHE A 89 7.91 3.78 -1.09
C PHE A 89 6.64 4.36 -0.47
N VAL A 90 5.54 3.59 -0.45
CA VAL A 90 4.28 3.98 0.20
C VAL A 90 4.52 4.27 1.68
N PHE A 91 5.21 3.39 2.43
CA PHE A 91 5.52 3.64 3.83
C PHE A 91 6.25 4.95 4.04
N ARG A 92 7.32 5.21 3.27
CA ARG A 92 8.08 6.48 3.39
C ARG A 92 7.23 7.70 3.04
N CYS A 93 6.35 7.59 2.04
CA CYS A 93 5.44 8.67 1.67
C CYS A 93 4.45 8.99 2.79
N VAL A 94 3.80 7.96 3.37
CA VAL A 94 2.78 8.18 4.41
C VAL A 94 3.41 8.65 5.73
N GLU A 95 4.64 8.19 6.04
CA GLU A 95 5.42 8.70 7.18
C GLU A 95 5.73 10.19 7.03
N ALA A 96 6.16 10.62 5.85
CA ALA A 96 6.52 12.02 5.58
C ALA A 96 5.28 12.93 5.47
N ALA A 97 4.18 12.42 4.95
CA ALA A 97 2.94 13.18 4.83
C ALA A 97 2.24 13.37 6.19
N GLY A 98 2.18 12.30 7.00
CA GLY A 98 1.32 12.27 8.18
C GLY A 98 -0.14 11.94 7.85
N ARG A 99 -0.83 11.33 8.81
CA ARG A 99 -2.16 10.73 8.62
C ARG A 99 -3.19 11.70 8.04
N GLU A 100 -3.23 12.93 8.55
CA GLU A 100 -4.24 13.94 8.18
C GLU A 100 -4.10 14.44 6.74
N GLN A 101 -2.97 14.17 6.10
CA GLN A 101 -2.67 14.60 4.72
C GLN A 101 -2.77 13.45 3.71
N ILE A 102 -3.38 12.33 4.11
CA ILE A 102 -3.60 11.15 3.29
C ILE A 102 -5.10 11.00 3.06
N HIS A 103 -5.53 10.94 1.80
CA HIS A 103 -6.93 10.86 1.43
C HIS A 103 -7.23 9.69 0.51
N HIS A 104 -8.26 8.94 0.84
CA HIS A 104 -8.84 7.90 0.01
C HIS A 104 -9.92 8.48 -0.90
N ILE A 105 -9.80 8.25 -2.20
CA ILE A 105 -10.85 8.53 -3.17
C ILE A 105 -11.65 7.23 -3.37
N PRO A 106 -12.88 7.10 -2.80
CA PRO A 106 -13.64 5.85 -2.80
C PRO A 106 -14.30 5.62 -4.18
N ARG A 107 -13.46 5.43 -5.17
CA ARG A 107 -13.82 5.15 -6.56
C ARG A 107 -12.76 4.29 -7.21
N ILE A 108 -13.17 3.38 -8.07
CA ILE A 108 -12.26 2.66 -8.96
C ILE A 108 -11.73 3.66 -9.99
N LEU A 109 -10.43 3.97 -9.87
CA LEU A 109 -9.73 4.88 -10.78
C LEU A 109 -8.60 4.18 -11.55
N TYR A 110 -8.37 2.91 -11.27
CA TYR A 110 -7.28 2.12 -11.81
C TYR A 110 -7.77 0.72 -12.18
N HIS A 111 -7.36 0.26 -13.36
CA HIS A 111 -7.65 -1.07 -13.88
C HIS A 111 -6.33 -1.83 -14.05
N TRP A 112 -6.12 -2.83 -13.22
CA TRP A 112 -4.94 -3.69 -13.28
C TRP A 112 -5.14 -4.78 -14.33
N ARG A 113 -4.36 -4.73 -15.43
CA ARG A 113 -4.45 -5.72 -16.48
C ARG A 113 -3.83 -7.06 -16.05
N CYS A 114 -4.63 -8.12 -16.08
CA CYS A 114 -4.21 -9.46 -15.69
C CYS A 114 -3.75 -10.24 -16.91
N HIS A 115 -2.52 -10.74 -16.86
CA HIS A 115 -1.98 -11.73 -17.78
C HIS A 115 -2.25 -13.14 -17.26
N GLU A 116 -2.48 -14.11 -18.15
CA GLU A 116 -2.62 -15.52 -17.79
C GLU A 116 -1.35 -16.06 -17.10
N ASP A 117 -0.17 -15.48 -17.43
CA ASP A 117 1.14 -15.80 -16.84
C ASP A 117 1.47 -14.94 -15.60
N SER A 118 0.50 -14.20 -15.05
CA SER A 118 0.75 -13.33 -13.91
C SER A 118 0.95 -14.14 -12.61
N THR A 119 1.45 -13.48 -11.60
CA THR A 119 1.87 -13.95 -10.26
C THR A 119 1.04 -15.04 -9.59
N ALA A 120 -0.18 -15.29 -10.07
CA ALA A 120 -1.08 -16.30 -9.54
C ALA A 120 -0.65 -17.75 -9.88
N GLU A 121 0.12 -17.96 -10.97
CA GLU A 121 0.46 -19.31 -11.45
C GLU A 121 1.80 -19.86 -10.96
N ASN A 122 2.75 -19.00 -10.53
CA ASN A 122 4.01 -19.49 -9.96
C ASN A 122 4.44 -18.68 -8.73
N PRO A 123 3.85 -18.95 -7.54
CA PRO A 123 4.19 -18.25 -6.30
C PRO A 123 5.65 -18.42 -5.89
N GLU A 124 6.28 -19.56 -6.20
CA GLU A 124 7.67 -19.84 -5.82
C GLU A 124 8.67 -18.93 -6.52
N SER A 125 8.40 -18.54 -7.78
CA SER A 125 9.28 -17.64 -8.55
C SER A 125 9.32 -16.21 -7.97
N LYS A 126 8.40 -15.85 -7.06
CA LYS A 126 8.28 -14.52 -6.47
C LYS A 126 8.41 -14.50 -4.94
N MET A 127 8.90 -15.56 -4.33
CA MET A 127 9.15 -15.58 -2.88
C MET A 127 10.03 -14.40 -2.43
N TYR A 128 10.97 -13.96 -3.27
CA TYR A 128 11.78 -12.78 -3.00
C TYR A 128 10.96 -11.49 -2.81
N ALA A 129 9.82 -11.36 -3.51
CA ALA A 129 8.94 -10.19 -3.38
C ALA A 129 8.24 -10.18 -2.02
N PHE A 130 7.82 -11.36 -1.52
CA PHE A 130 7.23 -11.47 -0.18
C PHE A 130 8.27 -11.24 0.92
N ASP A 131 9.52 -11.65 0.70
CA ASP A 131 10.63 -11.31 1.62
C ASP A 131 10.93 -9.80 1.59
N ALA A 132 10.87 -9.18 0.42
CA ALA A 132 11.04 -7.74 0.28
C ALA A 132 9.90 -6.96 0.97
N GLY A 133 8.66 -7.43 0.89
CA GLY A 133 7.52 -6.84 1.60
C GLY A 133 7.69 -6.91 3.13
N ALA A 134 8.12 -8.06 3.66
CA ALA A 134 8.43 -8.18 5.08
C ALA A 134 9.55 -7.21 5.51
N ARG A 135 10.59 -7.04 4.67
CA ARG A 135 11.66 -6.04 4.92
C ARG A 135 11.14 -4.62 4.87
N ALA A 136 10.21 -4.29 3.96
CA ALA A 136 9.60 -2.96 3.87
C ALA A 136 8.84 -2.60 5.15
N ILE A 137 8.02 -3.53 5.67
CA ILE A 137 7.32 -3.36 6.95
C ILE A 137 8.33 -3.21 8.11
N LYS A 138 9.35 -4.08 8.17
CA LYS A 138 10.40 -4.00 9.20
C LYS A 138 11.10 -2.66 9.17
N ALA A 139 11.47 -2.17 7.97
CA ALA A 139 12.13 -0.88 7.79
C ALA A 139 11.24 0.30 8.23
N HIS A 140 9.91 0.21 8.03
CA HIS A 140 8.97 1.18 8.59
C HIS A 140 9.09 1.24 10.11
N TYR A 141 8.97 0.10 10.79
CA TYR A 141 9.04 0.05 12.25
C TYR A 141 10.41 0.48 12.79
N ASP A 142 11.49 0.19 12.06
CA ASP A 142 12.84 0.64 12.43
C ASP A 142 12.96 2.18 12.36
N ARG A 143 12.36 2.82 11.34
CA ARG A 143 12.34 4.28 11.21
C ARG A 143 11.56 4.97 12.33
N ILE A 144 10.48 4.36 12.81
CA ILE A 144 9.68 4.91 13.92
C ILE A 144 10.15 4.43 15.30
N GLY A 145 11.22 3.63 15.37
CA GLY A 145 11.83 3.19 16.62
C GLY A 145 11.04 2.13 17.40
N VAL A 146 10.20 1.34 16.72
CA VAL A 146 9.39 0.30 17.36
C VAL A 146 10.01 -1.09 17.10
N PRO A 147 10.44 -1.82 18.14
CA PRO A 147 11.05 -3.14 17.97
C PRO A 147 9.99 -4.20 17.63
N VAL A 148 10.14 -4.83 16.47
CA VAL A 148 9.23 -5.87 15.97
C VAL A 148 9.96 -7.00 15.26
N GLU A 149 9.29 -8.15 15.19
CA GLU A 149 9.53 -9.22 14.24
C GLU A 149 8.38 -9.25 13.22
N ILE A 150 8.69 -9.48 11.94
CA ILE A 150 7.70 -9.62 10.89
C ILE A 150 7.63 -11.07 10.47
N GLU A 151 6.45 -11.66 10.65
CA GLU A 151 6.13 -13.02 10.24
C GLU A 151 5.31 -12.98 8.94
N LYS A 152 5.53 -13.95 8.05
CA LYS A 152 4.66 -14.15 6.88
C LYS A 152 3.34 -14.76 7.36
N GLY A 153 2.23 -14.25 6.86
CA GLY A 153 0.90 -14.78 7.14
C GLY A 153 0.64 -16.11 6.44
N GLU A 154 -0.54 -16.66 6.67
CA GLU A 154 -1.00 -17.91 6.03
C GLU A 154 -1.11 -17.78 4.51
N TYR A 155 -1.47 -16.60 4.03
CA TYR A 155 -1.57 -16.29 2.59
C TYR A 155 -0.42 -15.41 2.15
N LEU A 156 0.07 -15.65 0.92
CA LEU A 156 1.14 -14.85 0.31
C LEU A 156 0.73 -13.38 0.19
N GLY A 157 1.64 -12.49 0.60
CA GLY A 157 1.39 -11.04 0.63
C GLY A 157 0.71 -10.55 1.90
N LEU A 158 0.34 -11.44 2.83
CA LEU A 158 -0.09 -11.07 4.17
C LEU A 158 1.05 -11.21 5.17
N TYR A 159 1.12 -10.26 6.09
CA TYR A 159 2.15 -10.21 7.13
C TYR A 159 1.53 -10.03 8.50
N ARG A 160 2.23 -10.54 9.52
CA ARG A 160 1.89 -10.35 10.91
C ARG A 160 3.04 -9.66 11.63
N THR A 161 2.75 -8.54 12.26
CA THR A 161 3.70 -7.85 13.13
C THR A 161 3.63 -8.41 14.53
N LYS A 162 4.76 -8.87 15.05
CA LYS A 162 4.94 -9.28 16.44
C LYS A 162 5.75 -8.21 17.16
N PHE A 163 5.10 -7.48 18.06
CA PHE A 163 5.73 -6.44 18.86
C PHE A 163 6.60 -7.07 19.95
N LEU A 164 7.83 -6.57 20.09
CA LEU A 164 8.79 -7.02 21.08
C LEU A 164 8.75 -6.08 22.29
N TRP A 165 7.92 -6.42 23.26
CA TRP A 165 7.79 -5.64 24.49
C TRP A 165 8.85 -6.05 25.51
N GLU A 166 9.62 -5.10 26.02
CA GLU A 166 10.53 -5.32 27.16
C GLU A 166 9.73 -5.59 28.45
N GLU A 167 8.64 -4.83 28.64
CA GLU A 167 7.71 -5.02 29.75
C GLU A 167 6.31 -5.30 29.21
N LYS A 168 5.60 -6.23 29.83
CA LYS A 168 4.20 -6.56 29.49
C LYS A 168 3.26 -5.78 30.40
N PRO A 169 2.60 -4.71 29.94
CA PRO A 169 1.66 -3.95 30.75
C PRO A 169 0.44 -4.82 31.11
N LEU A 170 -0.13 -4.55 32.29
CA LEU A 170 -1.41 -5.13 32.65
C LEU A 170 -2.53 -4.47 31.84
N ILE A 171 -3.29 -5.28 31.13
CA ILE A 171 -4.42 -4.84 30.32
C ILE A 171 -5.70 -5.42 30.93
N SER A 172 -6.68 -4.56 31.18
CA SER A 172 -8.03 -4.97 31.61
C SER A 172 -8.96 -4.92 30.42
N ILE A 173 -9.62 -6.04 30.12
CA ILE A 173 -10.68 -6.13 29.09
C ILE A 173 -12.01 -6.14 29.80
N ILE A 174 -12.84 -5.14 29.55
CA ILE A 174 -14.22 -5.05 30.11
C ILE A 174 -15.16 -5.53 29.00
N ILE A 175 -15.91 -6.58 29.29
CA ILE A 175 -16.95 -7.12 28.42
C ILE A 175 -18.28 -6.77 29.08
N PRO A 176 -19.12 -5.88 28.46
CA PRO A 176 -20.41 -5.48 28.98
C PRO A 176 -21.45 -6.59 28.92
#